data_ef610e68fcf31445a7a9082c015c0ae7
#
_entry.id   ef610e68fcf31445a7a9082c015c0ae7
#
_cell.length_a   1.000
_cell.length_b   1.000
_cell.length_c   1.000
_cell.angle_alpha   90.00
_cell.angle_beta   90.00
_cell.angle_gamma   90.00
#
_symmetry.space_group_name_H-M   'P 1'
#
loop_
_entity.id
_entity.type
_entity.pdbx_description
1 polymer ?
#
loop_
_entity_poly.entity_id
_entity_poly.type
_entity_poly.pdbx_seq_one_letter_code
_entity_poly.pdbx_strand_id
1 'polypeptide(L)'
;MKINIVVKKTLPSGQKANVSAIIMGQFGRDIPMIYTEPITDASGINHAGISINVVILDGGGGQLLALIEQAQKSEVTCIVFSATGQLFSNNYLEYNKKISMSDTESTEIIGVGVCGEDEAIKLLTRKFSLAK
;
A
#
# COMPACT_ATOMS: atom_id res chain seq x y z
N MET A 1 0.34 15.96 -2.61
CA MET A 1 0.66 14.52 -2.67
C MET A 1 -0.08 13.77 -1.57
N LYS A 2 -0.61 12.61 -1.89
CA LYS A 2 -1.26 11.76 -0.89
C LYS A 2 -1.04 10.29 -1.23
N ILE A 3 -1.25 9.42 -0.24
CA ILE A 3 -1.23 7.97 -0.41
C ILE A 3 -2.59 7.41 -0.02
N ASN A 4 -3.18 6.61 -0.88
CA ASN A 4 -4.31 5.76 -0.53
C ASN A 4 -3.88 4.30 -0.68
N ILE A 5 -4.23 3.47 0.31
CA ILE A 5 -3.96 2.05 0.29
C ILE A 5 -5.30 1.33 0.32
N VAL A 6 -5.55 0.51 -0.69
CA VAL A 6 -6.79 -0.27 -0.77
C VAL A 6 -6.46 -1.70 -0.39
N VAL A 7 -7.08 -2.18 0.67
CA VAL A 7 -6.89 -3.56 1.17
C VAL A 7 -8.10 -4.41 0.82
N LYS A 8 -7.88 -5.72 0.67
CA LYS A 8 -8.96 -6.65 0.37
C LYS A 8 -9.95 -6.66 1.53
N LYS A 9 -11.20 -6.28 1.27
CA LYS A 9 -12.22 -6.04 2.30
C LYS A 9 -12.54 -7.26 3.15
N THR A 10 -12.30 -8.46 2.64
CA THR A 10 -12.58 -9.71 3.38
C THR A 10 -11.50 -10.11 4.37
N LEU A 11 -10.37 -9.40 4.39
CA LEU A 11 -9.32 -9.68 5.37
C LEU A 11 -9.76 -9.28 6.77
N PRO A 12 -9.35 -10.04 7.80
CA PRO A 12 -9.51 -9.58 9.19
C PRO A 12 -8.78 -8.26 9.44
N SER A 13 -9.27 -7.47 10.39
CA SER A 13 -8.73 -6.13 10.69
C SER A 13 -7.22 -6.12 10.95
N GLY A 14 -6.72 -7.10 11.70
CA GLY A 14 -5.28 -7.19 11.97
C GLY A 14 -4.46 -7.42 10.71
N GLN A 15 -4.97 -8.21 9.77
CA GLN A 15 -4.30 -8.43 8.50
C GLN A 15 -4.35 -7.20 7.60
N LYS A 16 -5.46 -6.47 7.60
CA LYS A 16 -5.54 -5.18 6.87
C LYS A 16 -4.48 -4.20 7.37
N ALA A 17 -4.31 -4.12 8.69
CA ALA A 17 -3.28 -3.28 9.29
C ALA A 17 -1.87 -3.74 8.88
N ASN A 18 -1.61 -5.03 8.90
CA ASN A 18 -0.31 -5.59 8.51
C ASN A 18 0.02 -5.28 7.05
N VAL A 19 -0.91 -5.52 6.14
CA VAL A 19 -0.74 -5.24 4.71
C VAL A 19 -0.46 -3.74 4.50
N SER A 20 -1.22 -2.89 5.17
CA SER A 20 -1.03 -1.43 5.07
C SER A 20 0.34 -0.99 5.56
N ALA A 21 0.81 -1.56 6.67
CA ALA A 21 2.12 -1.26 7.23
C ALA A 21 3.25 -1.66 6.26
N ILE A 22 3.13 -2.83 5.64
CA ILE A 22 4.14 -3.33 4.69
C ILE A 22 4.20 -2.42 3.46
N ILE A 23 3.06 -2.06 2.90
CA ILE A 23 2.99 -1.16 1.74
C ILE A 23 3.54 0.22 2.09
N MET A 24 3.17 0.77 3.26
CA MET A 24 3.70 2.06 3.71
C MET A 24 5.22 2.03 3.90
N GLY A 25 5.75 0.94 4.44
CA GLY A 25 7.20 0.78 4.58
C GLY A 25 7.92 0.89 3.25
N GLN A 26 7.35 0.29 2.20
CA GLN A 26 7.93 0.36 0.86
C GLN A 26 7.85 1.78 0.30
N PHE A 27 6.72 2.47 0.46
CA PHE A 27 6.63 3.88 0.06
C PHE A 27 7.65 4.74 0.78
N GLY A 28 7.83 4.53 2.08
CA GLY A 28 8.81 5.27 2.86
C GLY A 28 10.24 5.08 2.39
N ARG A 29 10.56 3.87 1.91
CA ARG A 29 11.85 3.58 1.31
C ARG A 29 12.03 4.25 -0.05
N ASP A 30 11.02 4.13 -0.91
CA ASP A 30 11.11 4.55 -2.32
C ASP A 30 10.90 6.06 -2.49
N ILE A 31 10.13 6.66 -1.58
CA ILE A 31 9.81 8.10 -1.60
C ILE A 31 10.11 8.66 -0.20
N PRO A 32 11.41 8.77 0.18
CA PRO A 32 11.75 9.13 1.56
C PRO A 32 11.25 10.51 1.98
N MET A 33 10.98 11.41 1.04
CA MET A 33 10.45 12.74 1.33
C MET A 33 9.07 12.76 1.99
N ILE A 34 8.33 11.64 1.98
CA ILE A 34 7.03 11.56 2.65
C ILE A 34 7.17 11.47 4.17
N TYR A 35 8.36 11.18 4.66
CA TYR A 35 8.67 11.23 6.08
C TYR A 35 9.68 12.34 6.35
N THR A 36 9.49 13.04 7.44
CA THR A 36 10.48 13.96 8.00
C THR A 36 11.30 13.21 9.05
N GLU A 37 12.26 13.92 9.68
CA GLU A 37 12.89 13.40 10.87
C GLU A 37 11.83 13.15 11.95
N PRO A 38 12.05 12.20 12.88
CA PRO A 38 11.12 11.99 13.98
C PRO A 38 10.91 13.29 14.77
N ILE A 39 9.70 13.50 15.21
CA ILE A 39 9.33 14.65 16.03
C ILE A 39 9.44 14.23 17.48
N THR A 40 10.37 14.84 18.22
CA THR A 40 10.61 14.49 19.63
C THR A 40 9.74 15.36 20.52
N ASP A 41 8.97 14.76 21.39
CA ASP A 41 8.13 15.50 22.34
C ASP A 41 8.92 16.00 23.56
N ALA A 42 8.25 16.71 24.44
CA ALA A 42 8.89 17.31 25.62
C ALA A 42 9.47 16.26 26.58
N SER A 43 9.01 15.01 26.52
CA SER A 43 9.50 13.89 27.35
C SER A 43 10.64 13.12 26.70
N GLY A 44 11.05 13.49 25.48
CA GLY A 44 12.13 12.82 24.76
C GLY A 44 11.68 11.63 23.94
N ILE A 45 10.38 11.46 23.70
CA ILE A 45 9.84 10.35 22.91
C ILE A 45 9.69 10.78 21.46
N ASN A 46 10.09 9.89 20.55
CA ASN A 46 10.00 10.13 19.11
C ASN A 46 8.63 9.75 18.54
N HIS A 47 8.06 10.68 17.80
CA HIS A 47 6.80 10.47 17.07
C HIS A 47 7.08 10.39 15.57
N ALA A 48 6.25 9.67 14.84
CA ALA A 48 6.41 9.52 13.39
C ALA A 48 6.26 10.85 12.68
N GLY A 49 7.27 11.19 11.85
CA GLY A 49 7.29 12.44 11.09
C GLY A 49 6.68 12.30 9.72
N ILE A 50 5.41 11.93 9.62
CA ILE A 50 4.71 11.82 8.34
C ILE A 50 4.33 13.20 7.83
N SER A 51 4.53 13.47 6.55
CA SER A 51 4.31 14.79 5.95
C SER A 51 3.16 14.83 4.93
N ILE A 52 2.49 13.71 4.70
CA ILE A 52 1.38 13.64 3.75
C ILE A 52 0.20 12.88 4.35
N ASN A 53 -0.97 13.01 3.71
CA ASN A 53 -2.15 12.25 4.08
C ASN A 53 -2.06 10.80 3.63
N VAL A 54 -2.45 9.88 4.49
CA VAL A 54 -2.54 8.45 4.19
C VAL A 54 -3.94 7.97 4.59
N VAL A 55 -4.63 7.31 3.66
CA VAL A 55 -5.97 6.77 3.89
C VAL A 55 -6.00 5.30 3.52
N ILE A 56 -6.64 4.50 4.37
CA ILE A 56 -6.82 3.06 4.13
C ILE A 56 -8.26 2.81 3.71
N LEU A 57 -8.44 2.12 2.59
CA LEU A 57 -9.74 1.86 1.98
C LEU A 57 -9.96 0.35 1.83
N ASP A 58 -11.24 -0.05 1.76
CA ASP A 58 -11.64 -1.44 1.49
C ASP A 58 -11.99 -1.61 0.02
N GLY A 59 -11.56 -2.71 -0.59
CA GLY A 59 -11.90 -3.04 -1.97
C GLY A 59 -12.08 -4.54 -2.20
N GLY A 60 -12.90 -4.90 -3.18
CA GLY A 60 -13.04 -6.29 -3.62
C GLY A 60 -11.86 -6.71 -4.51
N GLY A 61 -11.64 -8.05 -4.64
CA GLY A 61 -10.48 -8.58 -5.36
C GLY A 61 -10.37 -8.10 -6.81
N GLY A 62 -11.48 -8.12 -7.56
CA GLY A 62 -11.49 -7.63 -8.95
C GLY A 62 -11.22 -6.13 -9.05
N GLN A 63 -11.63 -5.38 -8.04
CA GLN A 63 -11.38 -3.93 -7.98
C GLN A 63 -9.91 -3.62 -7.75
N LEU A 64 -9.19 -4.48 -7.01
CA LEU A 64 -7.76 -4.31 -6.77
C LEU A 64 -6.96 -4.47 -8.07
N LEU A 65 -7.28 -5.48 -8.88
CA LEU A 65 -6.64 -5.66 -10.18
C LEU A 65 -6.93 -4.49 -11.12
N ALA A 66 -8.18 -4.02 -11.16
CA ALA A 66 -8.55 -2.87 -11.97
C ALA A 66 -7.79 -1.61 -11.55
N LEU A 67 -7.59 -1.42 -10.25
CA LEU A 67 -6.82 -0.28 -9.72
C LEU A 67 -5.37 -0.34 -10.19
N ILE A 68 -4.74 -1.51 -10.17
CA ILE A 68 -3.37 -1.70 -10.65
C ILE A 68 -3.28 -1.30 -12.13
N GLU A 69 -4.19 -1.78 -12.95
CA GLU A 69 -4.22 -1.45 -14.39
C GLU A 69 -4.36 0.05 -14.64
N GLN A 70 -5.26 0.70 -13.90
CA GLN A 70 -5.47 2.15 -14.03
C GLN A 70 -4.27 2.94 -13.53
N ALA A 71 -3.64 2.49 -12.45
CA ALA A 71 -2.44 3.15 -11.91
C ALA A 71 -1.29 3.09 -12.91
N GLN A 72 -1.13 1.98 -13.62
CA GLN A 72 -0.08 1.85 -14.65
C GLN A 72 -0.25 2.81 -15.81
N LYS A 73 -1.48 3.24 -16.07
CA LYS A 73 -1.80 4.21 -17.13
C LYS A 73 -1.72 5.65 -16.65
N SER A 74 -1.46 5.86 -15.39
CA SER A 74 -1.42 7.18 -14.74
C SER A 74 0.00 7.46 -14.24
N GLU A 75 0.30 8.74 -13.96
CA GLU A 75 1.60 9.12 -13.41
C GLU A 75 1.57 9.03 -11.87
N VAL A 76 1.31 7.82 -11.36
CA VAL A 76 1.30 7.57 -9.92
C VAL A 76 2.21 6.39 -9.61
N THR A 77 2.78 6.41 -8.41
CA THR A 77 3.55 5.27 -7.92
C THR A 77 2.58 4.23 -7.35
N CYS A 78 2.75 2.98 -7.76
CA CYS A 78 1.89 1.89 -7.34
C CYS A 78 2.72 0.78 -6.69
N ILE A 79 2.31 0.33 -5.52
CA ILE A 79 2.95 -0.77 -4.80
C ILE A 79 1.87 -1.78 -4.42
N VAL A 80 2.18 -3.04 -4.64
CA VAL A 80 1.23 -4.15 -4.50
C VAL A 80 1.74 -5.14 -3.47
N PHE A 81 0.84 -5.71 -2.68
CA PHE A 81 1.17 -6.83 -1.82
C PHE A 81 0.19 -7.97 -2.05
N SER A 82 0.71 -9.20 -2.03
CA SER A 82 -0.05 -10.41 -2.38
C SER A 82 -0.06 -11.41 -1.23
N ALA A 83 -0.95 -12.40 -1.33
CA ALA A 83 -0.96 -13.53 -0.41
C ALA A 83 0.37 -14.29 -0.44
N THR A 84 1.04 -14.35 -1.59
CA THR A 84 2.38 -14.94 -1.69
C THR A 84 3.36 -14.19 -0.80
N GLY A 85 3.33 -12.86 -0.82
CA GLY A 85 4.18 -12.04 0.04
C GLY A 85 3.91 -12.29 1.51
N GLN A 86 2.63 -12.44 1.88
CA GLN A 86 2.23 -12.74 3.25
C GLN A 86 2.79 -14.08 3.72
N LEU A 87 2.76 -15.09 2.85
CA LEU A 87 3.24 -16.43 3.16
C LEU A 87 4.76 -16.51 3.29
N PHE A 88 5.50 -15.74 2.49
CA PHE A 88 6.97 -15.79 2.42
C PHE A 88 7.65 -14.53 2.92
N SER A 89 6.99 -13.73 3.75
CA SER A 89 7.53 -12.44 4.23
C SER A 89 8.83 -12.58 5.05
N ASN A 90 9.07 -13.74 5.63
CA ASN A 90 10.30 -14.03 6.38
C ASN A 90 11.38 -14.74 5.54
N ASN A 91 11.16 -14.89 4.25
CA ASN A 91 12.10 -15.57 3.34
C ASN A 91 12.16 -14.79 2.02
N TYR A 92 12.98 -13.75 2.01
CA TYR A 92 13.07 -12.83 0.88
C TYR A 92 13.45 -13.53 -0.44
N LEU A 93 14.39 -14.46 -0.40
CA LEU A 93 14.87 -15.13 -1.62
C LEU A 93 13.74 -15.93 -2.28
N GLU A 94 12.97 -16.66 -1.48
CA GLU A 94 11.83 -17.44 -1.98
C GLU A 94 10.70 -16.53 -2.45
N TYR A 95 10.42 -15.47 -1.70
CA TYR A 95 9.43 -14.48 -2.07
C TYR A 95 9.77 -13.84 -3.43
N ASN A 96 11.00 -13.36 -3.57
CA ASN A 96 11.46 -12.76 -4.81
C ASN A 96 11.33 -13.72 -6.00
N LYS A 97 11.77 -14.97 -5.81
CA LYS A 97 11.69 -16.00 -6.84
C LYS A 97 10.25 -16.25 -7.30
N LYS A 98 9.34 -16.42 -6.35
CA LYS A 98 7.93 -16.71 -6.68
C LYS A 98 7.27 -15.53 -7.39
N ILE A 99 7.47 -14.31 -6.92
CA ILE A 99 6.87 -13.12 -7.53
C ILE A 99 7.46 -12.85 -8.92
N SER A 100 8.77 -12.97 -9.08
CA SER A 100 9.41 -12.68 -10.36
C SER A 100 9.01 -13.66 -11.47
N MET A 101 8.50 -14.84 -11.10
CA MET A 101 8.03 -15.87 -12.04
C MET A 101 6.51 -15.87 -12.21
N SER A 102 5.79 -14.94 -11.60
CA SER A 102 4.32 -14.89 -11.62
C SER A 102 3.84 -13.65 -12.37
N ASP A 103 2.73 -13.78 -13.07
CA ASP A 103 1.99 -12.62 -13.58
C ASP A 103 1.14 -12.03 -12.47
N THR A 104 0.84 -10.74 -12.54
CA THR A 104 -0.01 -10.07 -11.55
C THR A 104 -1.35 -10.80 -11.38
N GLU A 105 -1.97 -11.21 -12.48
CA GLU A 105 -3.27 -11.89 -12.47
C GLU A 105 -3.24 -13.26 -11.80
N SER A 106 -2.07 -13.91 -11.75
CA SER A 106 -1.93 -15.24 -11.15
C SER A 106 -1.61 -15.18 -9.65
N THR A 107 -1.37 -13.97 -9.11
CA THR A 107 -1.18 -13.78 -7.67
C THR A 107 -2.48 -13.29 -7.04
N GLU A 108 -2.72 -13.68 -5.80
CA GLU A 108 -3.86 -13.15 -5.05
C GLU A 108 -3.43 -11.81 -4.45
N ILE A 109 -3.91 -10.71 -5.03
CA ILE A 109 -3.60 -9.37 -4.56
C ILE A 109 -4.45 -9.07 -3.33
N ILE A 110 -3.82 -8.67 -2.24
CA ILE A 110 -4.50 -8.35 -0.98
C ILE A 110 -4.35 -6.89 -0.57
N GLY A 111 -3.49 -6.14 -1.24
CA GLY A 111 -3.38 -4.70 -1.02
C GLY A 111 -2.73 -4.00 -2.20
N VAL A 112 -3.17 -2.79 -2.46
CA VAL A 112 -2.62 -1.92 -3.51
C VAL A 112 -2.49 -0.52 -2.94
N GLY A 113 -1.27 0.01 -2.92
CA GLY A 113 -1.02 1.39 -2.55
C GLY A 113 -0.76 2.25 -3.77
N VAL A 114 -1.32 3.44 -3.78
CA VAL A 114 -1.07 4.44 -4.83
C VAL A 114 -0.67 5.77 -4.19
N CYS A 115 0.35 6.39 -4.77
CA CYS A 115 0.90 7.65 -4.30
C CYS A 115 1.07 8.61 -5.47
N GLY A 116 0.62 9.84 -5.32
CA GLY A 116 0.73 10.85 -6.37
C GLY A 116 -0.01 12.13 -5.99
N GLU A 117 -0.29 12.94 -6.99
CA GLU A 117 -1.05 14.18 -6.83
C GLU A 117 -2.45 13.90 -6.26
N ASP A 118 -2.92 14.78 -5.39
CA ASP A 118 -4.17 14.60 -4.66
C ASP A 118 -5.34 14.27 -5.57
N GLU A 119 -5.53 15.02 -6.65
CA GLU A 119 -6.66 14.81 -7.56
C GLU A 119 -6.56 13.49 -8.34
N ALA A 120 -5.35 13.09 -8.73
CA ALA A 120 -5.13 11.80 -9.40
C ALA A 120 -5.47 10.62 -8.48
N ILE A 121 -5.06 10.71 -7.22
CA ILE A 121 -5.33 9.65 -6.24
C ILE A 121 -6.82 9.59 -5.91
N LYS A 122 -7.47 10.74 -5.74
CA LYS A 122 -8.93 10.80 -5.52
C LYS A 122 -9.68 10.14 -6.67
N LEU A 123 -9.32 10.46 -7.90
CA LEU A 123 -9.97 9.90 -9.08
C LEU A 123 -9.81 8.37 -9.16
N LEU A 124 -8.60 7.87 -8.89
CA LEU A 124 -8.32 6.43 -8.93
C LEU A 124 -9.09 5.65 -7.86
N THR A 125 -9.33 6.27 -6.70
CA THR A 125 -9.84 5.54 -5.52
C THR A 125 -11.24 5.98 -5.06
N ARG A 126 -11.92 6.83 -5.82
CA ARG A 126 -13.20 7.42 -5.39
C ARG A 126 -14.32 6.41 -5.11
N LYS A 127 -14.28 5.24 -5.72
CA LYS A 127 -15.33 4.22 -5.55
C LYS A 127 -15.12 3.31 -4.34
N PHE A 128 -13.98 3.43 -3.65
CA PHE A 128 -13.67 2.62 -2.47
C PHE A 128 -14.12 3.34 -1.21
N SER A 129 -14.54 2.58 -0.20
CA SER A 129 -14.96 3.12 1.10
C SER A 129 -13.85 2.97 2.13
N LEU A 130 -13.93 3.75 3.23
CA LEU A 130 -12.96 3.64 4.31
C LEU A 130 -12.91 2.22 4.86
N ALA A 131 -11.71 1.75 5.16
CA ALA A 131 -11.51 0.41 5.72
C ALA A 131 -12.16 0.28 7.10
N LYS A 132 -12.74 -0.89 7.36
CA LYS A 132 -13.42 -1.20 8.61
C LYS A 132 -12.73 -2.32 9.36
#